data_212a9670e50de1b3589ac94ba36d677e
#
_entry.id   212a9670e50de1b3589ac94ba36d677e
#
_cell.length_a   1.000
_cell.length_b   1.000
_cell.length_c   1.000
_cell.angle_alpha   90.00
_cell.angle_beta   90.00
_cell.angle_gamma   90.00
#
_symmetry.space_group_name_H-M   'P 1'
#
loop_
_entity.id
_entity.type
_entity.pdbx_description
1 polymer ?
#
loop_
_entity_poly.entity_id
_entity_poly.type
_entity_poly.pdbx_seq_one_letter_code
_entity_poly.pdbx_strand_id
1 'polypeptide(L)'
;MTSYSIPKTQWAVQLTGPDELRLNTSKPIHRPGPYQILGQVEAVGLCFSDLKLLKQFSKHARKERIGSGIDPAILREIPSYVPDETPTVPGHETTVRIVAVGDKVKGVRVGARYLVETDYRWLPTTNSNASFGYNFEGGLQQYVLMDQRVITSPEGEVFLLPASEKLSASAVALVEPWACVEEAYAVHERTTLKDGGKMLVVADGSIDNKLFTAFLGRFGSPARITIVARESFSLDSIPVVRANSVDELPAAGFDDVIYFGSNPATAETLFGKIAANGLILFVQGGNR
;
A
#
# COMPACT_ATOMS: atom_id res chain seq x y z
N MET A 1 5.32 -9.92 33.48
CA MET A 1 4.86 -10.18 32.10
C MET A 1 3.39 -9.85 32.05
N THR A 2 2.98 -8.95 31.19
CA THR A 2 1.54 -8.60 31.04
C THR A 2 0.84 -9.81 30.40
N SER A 3 -0.09 -10.44 31.14
CA SER A 3 -0.88 -11.54 30.60
C SER A 3 -2.11 -10.96 29.90
N TYR A 4 -2.21 -11.18 28.61
CA TYR A 4 -3.40 -10.79 27.84
C TYR A 4 -4.47 -11.87 27.92
N SER A 5 -5.69 -11.46 28.28
CA SER A 5 -6.86 -12.36 28.20
C SER A 5 -7.35 -12.41 26.76
N ILE A 6 -6.99 -13.47 26.03
CA ILE A 6 -7.38 -13.66 24.64
C ILE A 6 -8.70 -14.43 24.59
N PRO A 7 -9.79 -13.88 24.02
CA PRO A 7 -11.07 -14.58 23.91
C PRO A 7 -10.98 -15.79 22.95
N LYS A 8 -12.02 -16.62 22.91
CA LYS A 8 -12.09 -17.76 21.98
C LYS A 8 -12.53 -17.34 20.57
N THR A 9 -13.35 -16.30 20.50
CA THR A 9 -13.94 -15.80 19.25
C THR A 9 -13.81 -14.29 19.19
N GLN A 10 -13.96 -13.73 17.98
CA GLN A 10 -13.83 -12.32 17.67
C GLN A 10 -14.86 -11.88 16.63
N TRP A 11 -14.97 -10.58 16.45
CA TRP A 11 -15.65 -9.98 15.33
C TRP A 11 -14.65 -9.77 14.19
N ALA A 12 -15.10 -10.09 12.99
CA ALA A 12 -14.32 -9.87 11.76
C ALA A 12 -15.27 -9.52 10.60
N VAL A 13 -14.84 -8.61 9.73
CA VAL A 13 -15.49 -8.38 8.45
C VAL A 13 -14.83 -9.30 7.44
N GLN A 14 -15.58 -10.24 6.90
CA GLN A 14 -15.09 -11.20 5.92
C GLN A 14 -15.64 -10.90 4.53
N LEU A 15 -14.78 -10.94 3.54
CA LEU A 15 -15.14 -10.94 2.12
C LEU A 15 -15.34 -12.40 1.71
N THR A 16 -16.57 -12.75 1.33
CA THR A 16 -17.01 -14.13 1.04
C THR A 16 -17.26 -14.39 -0.44
N GLY A 17 -17.32 -13.32 -1.24
CA GLY A 17 -17.54 -13.35 -2.69
C GLY A 17 -17.42 -11.93 -3.27
N PRO A 18 -17.50 -11.75 -4.61
CA PRO A 18 -17.48 -10.42 -5.21
C PRO A 18 -18.61 -9.53 -4.64
N ASP A 19 -18.23 -8.34 -4.16
CA ASP A 19 -19.14 -7.37 -3.52
C ASP A 19 -19.91 -7.92 -2.30
N GLU A 20 -19.42 -9.00 -1.66
CA GLU A 20 -20.10 -9.66 -0.57
C GLU A 20 -19.29 -9.60 0.74
N LEU A 21 -19.55 -8.60 1.58
CA LEU A 21 -18.99 -8.46 2.92
C LEU A 21 -19.96 -9.01 3.97
N ARG A 22 -19.44 -9.79 4.92
CA ARG A 22 -20.19 -10.34 6.06
C ARG A 22 -19.51 -10.02 7.37
N LEU A 23 -20.27 -9.53 8.34
CA LEU A 23 -19.82 -9.43 9.73
C LEU A 23 -19.93 -10.81 10.39
N ASN A 24 -18.80 -11.41 10.71
CA ASN A 24 -18.73 -12.63 11.51
C ASN A 24 -18.45 -12.24 12.97
N THR A 25 -19.42 -12.43 13.85
CA THR A 25 -19.34 -12.08 15.28
C THR A 25 -18.78 -13.21 16.16
N SER A 26 -18.48 -14.37 15.56
CA SER A 26 -18.00 -15.56 16.26
C SER A 26 -16.82 -16.24 15.55
N LYS A 27 -16.04 -15.48 14.76
CA LYS A 27 -14.83 -16.00 14.10
C LYS A 27 -13.86 -16.53 15.16
N PRO A 28 -13.34 -17.76 15.03
CA PRO A 28 -12.37 -18.30 15.98
C PRO A 28 -11.08 -17.46 16.04
N ILE A 29 -10.50 -17.31 17.23
CA ILE A 29 -9.14 -16.80 17.41
C ILE A 29 -8.22 -18.01 17.61
N HIS A 30 -7.30 -18.20 16.66
CA HIS A 30 -6.31 -19.27 16.72
C HIS A 30 -5.19 -18.91 17.71
N ARG A 31 -4.83 -19.83 18.59
CA ARG A 31 -3.63 -19.68 19.43
C ARG A 31 -2.39 -19.83 18.57
N PRO A 32 -1.34 -19.02 18.81
CA PRO A 32 -0.14 -19.11 17.99
C PRO A 32 0.55 -20.46 18.14
N GLY A 33 0.85 -21.11 17.01
CA GLY A 33 1.78 -22.22 16.92
C GLY A 33 3.23 -21.75 17.12
N PRO A 34 4.22 -22.66 17.04
CA PRO A 34 5.62 -22.35 17.40
C PRO A 34 6.23 -21.14 16.71
N TYR A 35 5.92 -20.89 15.43
CA TYR A 35 6.43 -19.76 14.65
C TYR A 35 5.43 -18.63 14.47
N GLN A 36 4.27 -18.69 15.16
CA GLN A 36 3.16 -17.79 14.90
C GLN A 36 3.10 -16.65 15.93
N ILE A 37 2.50 -15.55 15.49
CA ILE A 37 2.39 -14.30 16.21
C ILE A 37 0.93 -13.90 16.20
N LEU A 38 0.35 -13.63 17.36
CA LEU A 38 -1.01 -13.09 17.47
C LEU A 38 -0.95 -11.61 17.81
N GLY A 39 -1.45 -10.78 16.90
CA GLY A 39 -1.62 -9.34 17.08
C GLY A 39 -3.07 -8.99 17.40
N GLN A 40 -3.29 -8.13 18.39
CA GLN A 40 -4.54 -7.41 18.57
C GLN A 40 -4.52 -6.17 17.68
N VAL A 41 -5.50 -6.02 16.80
CA VAL A 41 -5.59 -4.87 15.91
C VAL A 41 -5.97 -3.63 16.72
N GLU A 42 -5.15 -2.57 16.63
CA GLU A 42 -5.42 -1.28 17.26
C GLU A 42 -6.01 -0.27 16.27
N ALA A 43 -5.62 -0.35 14.99
CA ALA A 43 -6.19 0.45 13.91
C ALA A 43 -6.00 -0.26 12.57
N VAL A 44 -6.91 -0.01 11.64
CA VAL A 44 -6.82 -0.42 10.24
C VAL A 44 -7.34 0.69 9.35
N GLY A 45 -6.58 1.04 8.31
CA GLY A 45 -7.00 1.92 7.23
C GLY A 45 -7.73 1.14 6.13
N LEU A 46 -8.54 1.84 5.36
CA LEU A 46 -9.18 1.33 4.14
C LEU A 46 -8.57 2.01 2.94
N CYS A 47 -8.01 1.22 2.04
CA CYS A 47 -7.36 1.65 0.82
C CYS A 47 -8.29 1.49 -0.39
N PHE A 48 -7.99 2.22 -1.45
CA PHE A 48 -8.68 2.01 -2.74
C PHE A 48 -8.49 0.58 -3.28
N SER A 49 -7.37 -0.06 -2.97
CA SER A 49 -7.11 -1.45 -3.36
C SER A 49 -8.00 -2.47 -2.64
N ASP A 50 -8.53 -2.16 -1.44
CA ASP A 50 -9.57 -2.98 -0.79
C ASP A 50 -10.86 -2.97 -1.61
N LEU A 51 -11.20 -1.86 -2.30
CA LEU A 51 -12.35 -1.81 -3.22
C LEU A 51 -12.14 -2.67 -4.47
N LYS A 52 -10.89 -2.78 -4.96
CA LYS A 52 -10.56 -3.70 -6.05
C LYS A 52 -10.72 -5.15 -5.59
N LEU A 53 -10.20 -5.48 -4.41
CA LEU A 53 -10.35 -6.80 -3.82
C LEU A 53 -11.83 -7.15 -3.62
N LEU A 54 -12.64 -6.20 -3.12
CA LEU A 54 -14.09 -6.38 -2.93
C LEU A 54 -14.78 -6.80 -4.23
N LYS A 55 -14.46 -6.15 -5.34
CA LYS A 55 -15.05 -6.44 -6.65
C LYS A 55 -14.52 -7.72 -7.30
N GLN A 56 -13.22 -7.97 -7.18
CA GLN A 56 -12.54 -9.06 -7.89
C GLN A 56 -12.54 -10.37 -7.10
N PHE A 57 -12.53 -10.28 -5.77
CA PHE A 57 -12.42 -11.41 -4.83
C PHE A 57 -11.29 -12.38 -5.22
N SER A 58 -11.63 -13.63 -5.55
CA SER A 58 -10.68 -14.68 -5.94
C SER A 58 -9.91 -14.40 -7.24
N LYS A 59 -10.42 -13.52 -8.10
CA LYS A 59 -9.75 -13.10 -9.34
C LYS A 59 -8.69 -12.02 -9.13
N HIS A 60 -8.57 -11.49 -7.90
CA HIS A 60 -7.54 -10.51 -7.60
C HIS A 60 -6.16 -11.19 -7.54
N ALA A 61 -5.14 -10.65 -8.26
CA ALA A 61 -3.81 -11.26 -8.38
C ALA A 61 -3.12 -11.58 -7.03
N ARG A 62 -3.34 -10.73 -6.01
CA ARG A 62 -2.82 -10.96 -4.65
C ARG A 62 -3.63 -12.00 -3.85
N LYS A 63 -4.74 -12.51 -4.40
CA LYS A 63 -5.54 -13.58 -3.80
C LYS A 63 -5.14 -14.97 -4.29
N GLU A 64 -4.28 -15.03 -5.30
CA GLU A 64 -3.75 -16.28 -5.85
C GLU A 64 -2.88 -17.05 -4.85
N ARG A 65 -2.67 -18.31 -5.11
CA ARG A 65 -1.75 -19.15 -4.34
C ARG A 65 -0.30 -18.72 -4.53
N ILE A 66 0.47 -18.87 -3.47
CA ILE A 66 1.93 -18.70 -3.52
C ILE A 66 2.52 -19.83 -4.37
N GLY A 67 3.30 -19.46 -5.39
CA GLY A 67 3.89 -20.39 -6.34
C GLY A 67 5.26 -20.94 -5.93
N SER A 68 6.02 -20.15 -5.14
CA SER A 68 7.38 -20.51 -4.71
C SER A 68 7.82 -19.69 -3.48
N GLY A 69 9.04 -19.94 -3.00
CA GLY A 69 9.65 -19.21 -1.88
C GLY A 69 9.42 -19.85 -0.52
N ILE A 70 8.36 -20.61 -0.33
CA ILE A 70 8.03 -21.27 0.94
C ILE A 70 7.50 -22.70 0.70
N ASP A 71 7.80 -23.62 1.63
CA ASP A 71 7.27 -24.98 1.56
C ASP A 71 5.73 -24.96 1.70
N PRO A 72 4.98 -25.58 0.78
CA PRO A 72 3.53 -25.72 0.90
C PRO A 72 3.05 -26.40 2.19
N ALA A 73 3.89 -27.22 2.83
CA ALA A 73 3.58 -27.79 4.13
C ALA A 73 3.45 -26.72 5.22
N ILE A 74 4.31 -25.70 5.19
CA ILE A 74 4.24 -24.57 6.10
C ILE A 74 2.94 -23.77 5.89
N LEU A 75 2.55 -23.53 4.64
CA LEU A 75 1.30 -22.80 4.35
C LEU A 75 0.06 -23.51 4.90
N ARG A 76 0.06 -24.84 4.92
CA ARG A 76 -1.04 -25.64 5.51
C ARG A 76 -1.14 -25.51 7.03
N GLU A 77 -0.06 -25.12 7.71
CA GLU A 77 -0.05 -24.86 9.16
C GLU A 77 -0.59 -23.47 9.53
N ILE A 78 -0.84 -22.60 8.54
CA ILE A 78 -1.20 -21.19 8.76
C ILE A 78 -2.70 -20.99 8.49
N PRO A 79 -3.56 -20.94 9.53
CA PRO A 79 -5.00 -20.76 9.36
C PRO A 79 -5.39 -19.43 8.69
N SER A 80 -4.54 -18.41 8.76
CA SER A 80 -4.74 -17.11 8.12
C SER A 80 -4.32 -17.08 6.64
N TYR A 81 -3.75 -18.16 6.08
CA TYR A 81 -3.50 -18.29 4.66
C TYR A 81 -4.77 -18.74 3.93
N VAL A 82 -5.38 -17.84 3.19
CA VAL A 82 -6.74 -17.95 2.63
C VAL A 82 -6.77 -17.58 1.12
N PRO A 83 -6.03 -18.29 0.27
CA PRO A 83 -5.97 -18.00 -1.16
C PRO A 83 -7.26 -18.38 -1.90
N ASP A 84 -7.35 -17.98 -3.15
CA ASP A 84 -8.41 -18.33 -4.10
C ASP A 84 -9.82 -17.96 -3.58
N GLU A 85 -10.76 -18.90 -3.68
CA GLU A 85 -12.17 -18.76 -3.25
C GLU A 85 -12.36 -18.78 -1.71
N THR A 86 -11.28 -18.98 -0.94
CA THR A 86 -11.40 -18.98 0.53
C THR A 86 -11.76 -17.58 1.03
N PRO A 87 -12.80 -17.42 1.87
CA PRO A 87 -13.14 -16.13 2.47
C PRO A 87 -11.93 -15.48 3.14
N THR A 88 -11.75 -14.19 2.93
CA THR A 88 -10.64 -13.44 3.54
C THR A 88 -11.14 -12.32 4.43
N VAL A 89 -10.30 -11.86 5.34
CA VAL A 89 -10.49 -10.61 6.08
C VAL A 89 -9.61 -9.55 5.38
N PRO A 90 -10.20 -8.51 4.78
CA PRO A 90 -9.44 -7.40 4.16
C PRO A 90 -8.76 -6.48 5.18
N GLY A 91 -8.16 -5.39 4.69
CA GLY A 91 -7.53 -4.35 5.49
C GLY A 91 -6.04 -4.60 5.69
N HIS A 92 -5.24 -3.92 4.87
CA HIS A 92 -3.78 -4.10 4.84
C HIS A 92 -3.00 -2.95 5.47
N GLU A 93 -3.59 -1.80 5.67
CA GLU A 93 -2.99 -0.66 6.41
C GLU A 93 -3.20 -0.86 7.92
N THR A 94 -2.45 -1.77 8.54
CA THR A 94 -2.81 -2.30 9.87
C THR A 94 -1.72 -2.09 10.92
N THR A 95 -2.15 -1.54 12.06
CA THR A 95 -1.36 -1.45 13.29
C THR A 95 -1.83 -2.49 14.30
N VAL A 96 -0.91 -3.25 14.85
CA VAL A 96 -1.19 -4.30 15.82
C VAL A 96 -0.38 -4.14 17.10
N ARG A 97 -0.95 -4.58 18.21
CA ARG A 97 -0.23 -4.86 19.47
C ARG A 97 -0.05 -6.36 19.62
N ILE A 98 1.16 -6.82 19.81
CA ILE A 98 1.41 -8.26 19.96
C ILE A 98 0.92 -8.72 21.34
N VAL A 99 0.05 -9.71 21.34
CA VAL A 99 -0.56 -10.26 22.57
C VAL A 99 -0.09 -11.67 22.92
N ALA A 100 0.39 -12.43 21.93
CA ALA A 100 1.01 -13.73 22.13
C ALA A 100 1.96 -14.07 20.97
N VAL A 101 2.98 -14.88 21.27
CA VAL A 101 3.92 -15.42 20.29
C VAL A 101 4.22 -16.88 20.58
N GLY A 102 4.52 -17.66 19.55
CA GLY A 102 5.01 -19.02 19.68
C GLY A 102 6.44 -19.06 20.22
N ASP A 103 6.85 -20.20 20.73
CA ASP A 103 8.13 -20.43 21.40
C ASP A 103 9.37 -20.33 20.50
N LYS A 104 9.20 -20.43 19.18
CA LYS A 104 10.26 -20.29 18.17
C LYS A 104 10.32 -18.91 17.53
N VAL A 105 9.39 -18.01 17.85
CA VAL A 105 9.39 -16.64 17.33
C VAL A 105 10.56 -15.85 17.91
N LYS A 106 11.27 -15.12 17.06
CA LYS A 106 12.42 -14.28 17.43
C LYS A 106 12.18 -12.83 17.04
N GLY A 107 12.75 -11.89 17.82
CA GLY A 107 12.74 -10.46 17.49
C GLY A 107 11.42 -9.72 17.71
N VAL A 108 10.32 -10.43 18.05
CA VAL A 108 9.00 -9.85 18.29
C VAL A 108 8.67 -9.86 19.79
N ARG A 109 8.22 -8.73 20.32
CA ARG A 109 7.95 -8.57 21.75
C ARG A 109 6.47 -8.50 22.05
N VAL A 110 5.99 -9.35 22.97
CA VAL A 110 4.62 -9.25 23.52
C VAL A 110 4.47 -7.89 24.22
N GLY A 111 3.36 -7.22 23.96
CA GLY A 111 3.03 -5.89 24.48
C GLY A 111 3.51 -4.75 23.58
N ALA A 112 4.42 -4.96 22.65
CA ALA A 112 4.88 -3.92 21.73
C ALA A 112 3.93 -3.74 20.54
N ARG A 113 3.91 -2.51 20.01
CA ARG A 113 3.14 -2.11 18.83
C ARG A 113 3.98 -2.27 17.57
N TYR A 114 3.33 -2.70 16.49
CA TYR A 114 3.94 -2.83 15.18
C TYR A 114 2.98 -2.35 14.08
N LEU A 115 3.57 -1.82 13.00
CA LEU A 115 2.94 -1.68 11.70
C LEU A 115 3.17 -2.97 10.91
N VAL A 116 2.13 -3.51 10.28
CA VAL A 116 2.26 -4.65 9.38
C VAL A 116 2.60 -4.13 8.00
N GLU A 117 3.74 -4.55 7.45
CA GLU A 117 4.01 -4.32 6.05
C GLU A 117 3.27 -5.37 5.20
N THR A 118 2.64 -4.88 4.12
CA THR A 118 1.62 -5.63 3.38
C THR A 118 2.20 -6.61 2.41
N ASP A 119 3.25 -6.23 1.69
CA ASP A 119 3.76 -6.94 0.50
C ASP A 119 4.87 -7.91 0.84
N TYR A 120 4.56 -9.21 0.85
CA TYR A 120 5.54 -10.27 1.02
C TYR A 120 6.24 -10.58 -0.31
N ARG A 121 7.10 -9.64 -0.75
CA ARG A 121 7.75 -9.59 -2.08
C ARG A 121 8.51 -10.87 -2.46
N TRP A 122 9.02 -11.60 -1.48
CA TRP A 122 9.77 -12.82 -1.67
C TRP A 122 8.89 -14.07 -1.88
N LEU A 123 7.55 -13.92 -1.78
CA LEU A 123 6.56 -14.98 -1.97
C LEU A 123 5.71 -14.71 -3.21
N PRO A 124 6.19 -15.00 -4.43
CA PRO A 124 5.45 -14.70 -5.65
C PRO A 124 4.20 -15.57 -5.80
N THR A 125 3.14 -14.96 -6.33
CA THR A 125 1.99 -15.61 -6.92
C THR A 125 2.17 -15.67 -8.45
N THR A 126 1.18 -16.12 -9.22
CA THR A 126 1.29 -16.14 -10.69
C THR A 126 1.40 -14.72 -11.26
N ASN A 127 0.62 -13.78 -10.75
CA ASN A 127 0.48 -12.43 -11.33
C ASN A 127 0.89 -11.31 -10.36
N SER A 128 1.34 -11.62 -9.15
CA SER A 128 1.74 -10.66 -8.13
C SER A 128 2.62 -11.36 -7.08
N ASN A 129 2.49 -10.93 -5.82
CA ASN A 129 3.10 -11.53 -4.63
C ASN A 129 2.06 -11.70 -3.52
N ALA A 130 2.41 -12.52 -2.54
CA ALA A 130 1.60 -12.73 -1.35
C ALA A 130 1.45 -11.43 -0.54
N SER A 131 0.29 -11.25 0.09
CA SER A 131 -0.01 -10.01 0.77
C SER A 131 -0.96 -10.20 1.95
N PHE A 132 -0.67 -9.44 3.01
CA PHE A 132 -1.56 -9.24 4.15
C PHE A 132 -2.84 -8.52 3.73
N GLY A 133 -3.99 -8.99 4.18
CA GLY A 133 -5.30 -8.47 3.77
C GLY A 133 -5.84 -9.04 2.46
N TYR A 134 -5.11 -9.96 1.81
CA TYR A 134 -5.47 -10.59 0.53
C TYR A 134 -5.47 -12.12 0.63
N ASN A 135 -4.39 -12.79 0.25
CA ASN A 135 -4.24 -14.23 0.44
C ASN A 135 -3.77 -14.63 1.84
N PHE A 136 -3.39 -13.67 2.67
CA PHE A 136 -3.39 -13.76 4.12
C PHE A 136 -4.46 -12.84 4.70
N GLU A 137 -5.09 -13.24 5.80
CA GLU A 137 -6.08 -12.40 6.48
C GLU A 137 -5.47 -11.09 6.97
N GLY A 138 -6.24 -9.99 6.87
CA GLY A 138 -5.85 -8.63 7.24
C GLY A 138 -6.47 -8.11 8.53
N GLY A 139 -6.50 -6.79 8.67
CA GLY A 139 -6.82 -6.08 9.91
C GLY A 139 -8.28 -5.81 10.19
N LEU A 140 -9.23 -6.06 9.28
CA LEU A 140 -10.66 -5.86 9.56
C LEU A 140 -11.23 -6.94 10.51
N GLN A 141 -10.49 -7.24 11.56
CA GLN A 141 -10.82 -8.13 12.68
C GLN A 141 -10.14 -7.65 13.96
N GLN A 142 -10.55 -8.18 15.11
CA GLN A 142 -10.00 -7.75 16.40
C GLN A 142 -8.61 -8.34 16.69
N TYR A 143 -8.33 -9.55 16.21
CA TYR A 143 -7.04 -10.24 16.36
C TYR A 143 -6.65 -10.89 15.05
N VAL A 144 -5.38 -10.77 14.67
CA VAL A 144 -4.84 -11.38 13.45
C VAL A 144 -3.68 -12.29 13.77
N LEU A 145 -3.67 -13.47 13.15
CA LEU A 145 -2.58 -14.44 13.26
C LEU A 145 -1.61 -14.25 12.08
N MET A 146 -0.34 -14.07 12.38
CA MET A 146 0.75 -13.99 11.42
C MET A 146 1.74 -15.15 11.67
N ASP A 147 2.59 -15.46 10.68
CA ASP A 147 3.62 -16.49 10.81
C ASP A 147 4.99 -15.89 10.47
N GLN A 148 5.98 -16.06 11.37
CA GLN A 148 7.31 -15.49 11.20
C GLN A 148 8.00 -16.00 9.93
N ARG A 149 7.71 -17.22 9.48
CA ARG A 149 8.26 -17.81 8.26
C ARG A 149 7.71 -17.15 6.99
N VAL A 150 6.62 -16.37 7.09
CA VAL A 150 6.02 -15.57 6.02
C VAL A 150 6.50 -14.12 6.10
N ILE A 151 6.46 -13.54 7.31
CA ILE A 151 6.80 -12.13 7.52
C ILE A 151 8.32 -11.87 7.69
N THR A 152 9.16 -12.84 7.36
CA THR A 152 10.62 -12.66 7.31
C THR A 152 11.14 -13.30 6.05
N SER A 153 11.79 -12.51 5.20
CA SER A 153 12.38 -13.02 3.96
C SER A 153 13.63 -13.86 4.23
N PRO A 154 14.09 -14.68 3.28
CA PRO A 154 15.35 -15.43 3.39
C PRO A 154 16.58 -14.55 3.66
N GLU A 155 16.56 -13.30 3.19
CA GLU A 155 17.61 -12.29 3.40
C GLU A 155 17.52 -11.62 4.78
N GLY A 156 16.48 -11.92 5.57
CA GLY A 156 16.26 -11.38 6.91
C GLY A 156 15.49 -10.07 6.94
N GLU A 157 14.86 -9.66 5.83
CA GLU A 157 13.92 -8.52 5.82
C GLU A 157 12.67 -8.88 6.62
N VAL A 158 12.26 -8.03 7.54
CA VAL A 158 11.13 -8.28 8.45
C VAL A 158 9.95 -7.37 8.09
N PHE A 159 8.83 -7.97 7.76
CA PHE A 159 7.58 -7.30 7.34
C PHE A 159 6.65 -6.98 8.53
N LEU A 160 7.20 -6.80 9.70
CA LEU A 160 6.54 -6.36 10.92
C LEU A 160 7.40 -5.28 11.57
N LEU A 161 7.04 -4.01 11.35
CA LEU A 161 7.87 -2.85 11.67
C LEU A 161 7.55 -2.32 13.08
N PRO A 162 8.53 -2.20 13.99
CA PRO A 162 8.30 -1.61 15.31
C PRO A 162 7.75 -0.19 15.21
N ALA A 163 6.67 0.09 15.92
CA ALA A 163 5.99 1.39 15.89
C ALA A 163 6.06 2.10 17.25
N SER A 164 6.18 3.43 17.20
CA SER A 164 6.29 4.26 18.38
C SER A 164 4.98 4.34 19.18
N GLU A 165 5.06 4.19 20.49
CA GLU A 165 3.94 4.40 21.41
C GLU A 165 3.53 5.90 21.52
N LYS A 166 4.37 6.82 21.03
CA LYS A 166 4.09 8.27 21.04
C LYS A 166 3.08 8.69 19.95
N LEU A 167 2.88 7.85 18.95
CA LEU A 167 1.90 8.08 17.89
C LEU A 167 0.58 7.37 18.20
N SER A 168 -0.54 7.90 17.72
CA SER A 168 -1.80 7.16 17.76
C SER A 168 -1.72 5.93 16.85
N ALA A 169 -2.49 4.88 17.15
CA ALA A 169 -2.53 3.69 16.31
C ALA A 169 -2.99 4.00 14.87
N SER A 170 -3.94 4.92 14.72
CA SER A 170 -4.40 5.38 13.40
C SER A 170 -3.33 6.14 12.61
N ALA A 171 -2.51 6.95 13.28
CA ALA A 171 -1.39 7.63 12.62
C ALA A 171 -0.33 6.60 12.14
N VAL A 172 -0.09 5.54 12.91
CA VAL A 172 0.81 4.45 12.50
C VAL A 172 0.22 3.67 11.31
N ALA A 173 -1.07 3.35 11.31
CA ALA A 173 -1.71 2.65 10.20
C ALA A 173 -1.60 3.44 8.88
N LEU A 174 -1.71 4.78 8.94
CA LEU A 174 -1.57 5.66 7.79
C LEU A 174 -0.12 5.82 7.27
N VAL A 175 0.88 5.24 7.92
CA VAL A 175 2.26 5.23 7.40
C VAL A 175 2.36 4.46 6.09
N GLU A 176 1.58 3.37 5.92
CA GLU A 176 1.57 2.60 4.68
C GLU A 176 1.21 3.46 3.46
N PRO A 177 0.04 4.14 3.38
CA PRO A 177 -0.27 4.99 2.23
C PRO A 177 0.66 6.21 2.09
N TRP A 178 1.19 6.75 3.20
CA TRP A 178 2.20 7.81 3.13
C TRP A 178 3.52 7.32 2.55
N ALA A 179 3.95 6.10 2.85
CA ALA A 179 5.14 5.50 2.27
C ALA A 179 5.02 5.35 0.75
N CYS A 180 3.85 5.00 0.22
CA CYS A 180 3.59 4.98 -1.22
C CYS A 180 3.78 6.34 -1.89
N VAL A 181 3.44 7.45 -1.19
CA VAL A 181 3.68 8.81 -1.71
C VAL A 181 5.16 9.18 -1.65
N GLU A 182 5.84 8.87 -0.55
CA GLU A 182 7.28 9.13 -0.40
C GLU A 182 8.09 8.31 -1.42
N GLU A 183 7.72 7.05 -1.67
CA GLU A 183 8.43 6.16 -2.59
C GLU A 183 8.41 6.67 -4.04
N ALA A 184 7.44 7.47 -4.43
CA ALA A 184 7.40 8.08 -5.76
C ALA A 184 8.73 8.81 -6.10
N TYR A 185 9.42 9.31 -5.06
CA TYR A 185 10.70 10.01 -5.19
C TYR A 185 11.85 9.36 -4.38
N ALA A 186 11.62 8.23 -3.74
CA ALA A 186 12.64 7.54 -2.94
C ALA A 186 13.42 6.51 -3.74
N VAL A 187 12.87 6.06 -4.85
CA VAL A 187 13.42 4.98 -5.66
C VAL A 187 14.30 5.56 -6.77
N HIS A 188 15.54 5.06 -6.91
CA HIS A 188 16.46 5.34 -7.99
C HIS A 188 17.31 6.62 -7.85
N GLU A 189 17.60 7.25 -8.97
CA GLU A 189 18.66 8.25 -9.12
C GLU A 189 18.31 9.61 -8.50
N ARG A 190 17.01 9.89 -8.25
CA ARG A 190 16.56 11.18 -7.78
C ARG A 190 15.37 11.07 -6.83
N THR A 191 15.53 11.63 -5.63
CA THR A 191 14.52 11.62 -4.54
C THR A 191 13.71 12.93 -4.45
N THR A 192 13.91 13.86 -5.41
CA THR A 192 13.23 15.15 -5.48
C THR A 192 12.92 15.50 -6.92
N LEU A 193 12.10 16.52 -7.14
CA LEU A 193 11.98 17.19 -8.44
C LEU A 193 13.35 17.71 -8.88
N LYS A 194 13.59 17.78 -10.18
CA LYS A 194 14.81 18.38 -10.70
C LYS A 194 14.80 19.88 -10.43
N ASP A 195 15.72 20.34 -9.63
CA ASP A 195 15.86 21.77 -9.37
C ASP A 195 16.21 22.52 -10.64
N GLY A 196 15.49 23.62 -10.90
CA GLY A 196 15.60 24.36 -12.16
C GLY A 196 15.12 23.60 -13.41
N GLY A 197 14.54 22.41 -13.26
CA GLY A 197 14.05 21.58 -14.35
C GLY A 197 12.74 22.07 -14.99
N LYS A 198 12.31 21.37 -16.04
CA LYS A 198 11.02 21.58 -16.72
C LYS A 198 10.05 20.50 -16.26
N MET A 199 8.93 20.93 -15.70
CA MET A 199 7.90 20.01 -15.22
C MET A 199 6.65 20.04 -16.12
N LEU A 200 6.08 18.88 -16.39
CA LEU A 200 4.78 18.72 -17.03
C LEU A 200 3.78 18.19 -16.01
N VAL A 201 2.65 18.88 -15.89
CA VAL A 201 1.51 18.42 -15.11
C VAL A 201 0.32 18.20 -16.03
N VAL A 202 -0.22 17.01 -16.02
CA VAL A 202 -1.41 16.63 -16.79
C VAL A 202 -2.49 16.20 -15.83
N ALA A 203 -3.72 16.70 -15.99
CA ALA A 203 -4.83 16.34 -15.13
C ALA A 203 -6.13 16.15 -15.90
N ASP A 204 -6.81 15.03 -15.66
CA ASP A 204 -8.16 14.76 -16.18
C ASP A 204 -9.23 15.56 -15.41
N GLY A 205 -8.94 15.95 -14.17
CA GLY A 205 -9.81 16.73 -13.28
C GLY A 205 -9.16 18.00 -12.75
N SER A 206 -9.69 18.53 -11.65
CA SER A 206 -9.14 19.68 -10.93
C SER A 206 -7.90 19.32 -10.12
N ILE A 207 -6.99 20.28 -9.96
CA ILE A 207 -5.82 20.18 -9.09
C ILE A 207 -6.01 21.14 -7.93
N ASP A 208 -5.85 20.64 -6.70
CA ASP A 208 -5.84 21.51 -5.50
C ASP A 208 -4.52 22.29 -5.45
N ASN A 209 -4.60 23.59 -5.70
CA ASN A 209 -3.43 24.50 -5.73
C ASN A 209 -2.66 24.51 -4.40
N LYS A 210 -3.36 24.41 -3.26
CA LYS A 210 -2.74 24.46 -1.93
C LYS A 210 -1.93 23.19 -1.69
N LEU A 211 -2.49 22.03 -2.00
CA LEU A 211 -1.79 20.75 -1.89
C LEU A 211 -0.62 20.66 -2.87
N PHE A 212 -0.80 21.15 -4.09
CA PHE A 212 0.28 21.14 -5.09
C PHE A 212 1.42 22.09 -4.71
N THR A 213 1.12 23.26 -4.14
CA THR A 213 2.14 24.18 -3.59
C THR A 213 2.92 23.53 -2.44
N ALA A 214 2.23 22.82 -1.54
CA ALA A 214 2.89 22.09 -0.46
C ALA A 214 3.79 20.96 -0.98
N PHE A 215 3.36 20.24 -2.02
CA PHE A 215 4.15 19.23 -2.72
C PHE A 215 5.45 19.83 -3.29
N LEU A 216 5.37 20.95 -4.00
CA LEU A 216 6.56 21.64 -4.54
C LEU A 216 7.50 22.09 -3.42
N GLY A 217 6.96 22.62 -2.32
CA GLY A 217 7.75 23.01 -1.15
C GLY A 217 8.49 21.84 -0.49
N ARG A 218 7.97 20.64 -0.62
CA ARG A 218 8.57 19.41 -0.07
C ARG A 218 9.60 18.79 -1.01
N PHE A 219 9.32 18.71 -2.31
CA PHE A 219 10.08 17.92 -3.27
C PHE A 219 10.95 18.73 -4.23
N GLY A 220 10.88 20.03 -4.21
CA GLY A 220 11.76 20.92 -4.99
C GLY A 220 11.02 21.85 -5.95
N SER A 221 11.76 22.76 -6.56
CA SER A 221 11.24 23.85 -7.36
C SER A 221 11.71 23.76 -8.82
N PRO A 222 10.87 23.32 -9.77
CA PRO A 222 11.19 23.40 -11.19
C PRO A 222 11.28 24.88 -11.63
N ALA A 223 12.07 25.16 -12.67
CA ALA A 223 12.15 26.51 -13.24
C ALA A 223 10.86 26.92 -13.96
N ARG A 224 10.11 25.96 -14.47
CA ARG A 224 8.83 26.17 -15.19
C ARG A 224 7.96 24.94 -15.15
N ILE A 225 6.65 25.17 -15.02
CA ILE A 225 5.62 24.14 -15.13
C ILE A 225 4.84 24.36 -16.42
N THR A 226 4.69 23.31 -17.23
CA THR A 226 3.69 23.24 -18.30
C THR A 226 2.51 22.44 -17.80
N ILE A 227 1.28 22.95 -18.00
CA ILE A 227 0.08 22.28 -17.55
C ILE A 227 -0.88 21.98 -18.70
N VAL A 228 -1.41 20.76 -18.70
CA VAL A 228 -2.54 20.33 -19.51
C VAL A 228 -3.65 19.90 -18.57
N ALA A 229 -4.61 20.78 -18.34
CA ALA A 229 -5.75 20.55 -17.44
C ALA A 229 -6.97 21.34 -17.89
N ARG A 230 -8.16 20.93 -17.47
CA ARG A 230 -9.42 21.66 -17.79
C ARG A 230 -9.51 23.00 -17.08
N GLU A 231 -9.08 23.06 -15.83
CA GLU A 231 -9.17 24.27 -14.99
C GLU A 231 -7.88 25.08 -15.02
N SER A 232 -7.99 26.36 -14.69
CA SER A 232 -6.84 27.25 -14.56
C SER A 232 -6.07 26.92 -13.29
N PHE A 233 -4.77 26.93 -13.38
CA PHE A 233 -3.83 26.69 -12.31
C PHE A 233 -2.77 27.81 -12.32
N SER A 234 -2.44 28.37 -11.20
CA SER A 234 -1.39 29.39 -11.08
C SER A 234 -0.63 29.23 -9.77
N LEU A 235 0.65 29.58 -9.81
CA LEU A 235 1.55 29.61 -8.66
C LEU A 235 2.24 30.98 -8.62
N ASP A 236 2.40 31.54 -7.42
CA ASP A 236 3.00 32.87 -7.27
C ASP A 236 4.51 32.89 -7.57
N SER A 237 5.19 31.77 -7.38
CA SER A 237 6.66 31.68 -7.40
C SER A 237 7.25 30.96 -8.60
N ILE A 238 6.45 30.24 -9.40
CA ILE A 238 6.93 29.44 -10.53
C ILE A 238 6.11 29.77 -11.78
N PRO A 239 6.73 30.09 -12.92
CA PRO A 239 6.01 30.32 -14.16
C PRO A 239 5.23 29.08 -14.61
N VAL A 240 3.92 29.23 -14.78
CA VAL A 240 3.03 28.20 -15.30
C VAL A 240 2.60 28.56 -16.71
N VAL A 241 2.83 27.64 -17.65
CA VAL A 241 2.41 27.76 -19.05
C VAL A 241 1.36 26.73 -19.36
N ARG A 242 0.23 27.14 -19.92
CA ARG A 242 -0.83 26.22 -20.31
C ARG A 242 -0.61 25.71 -21.74
N ALA A 243 -0.80 24.43 -21.95
CA ALA A 243 -0.92 23.81 -23.27
C ALA A 243 -2.32 23.20 -23.43
N ASN A 244 -2.80 23.10 -24.67
CA ASN A 244 -4.15 22.59 -24.93
C ASN A 244 -4.19 21.06 -24.94
N SER A 245 -3.12 20.42 -25.33
CA SER A 245 -3.03 18.97 -25.45
C SER A 245 -1.61 18.47 -25.18
N VAL A 246 -1.48 17.23 -24.73
CA VAL A 246 -0.18 16.57 -24.57
C VAL A 246 0.52 16.37 -25.91
N ASP A 247 -0.25 16.18 -26.99
CA ASP A 247 0.29 15.92 -28.34
C ASP A 247 1.10 17.11 -28.89
N GLU A 248 0.70 18.34 -28.53
CA GLU A 248 1.38 19.58 -28.96
C GLU A 248 2.74 19.79 -28.28
N LEU A 249 3.04 19.02 -27.25
CA LEU A 249 4.23 19.19 -26.43
C LEU A 249 5.45 18.49 -27.07
N PRO A 250 6.67 19.06 -26.90
CA PRO A 250 7.88 18.48 -27.44
C PRO A 250 8.15 17.08 -26.89
N ALA A 251 8.71 16.20 -27.71
CA ALA A 251 9.24 14.91 -27.28
C ALA A 251 10.45 15.14 -26.37
N ALA A 252 10.61 14.28 -25.37
CA ALA A 252 11.71 14.30 -24.41
C ALA A 252 11.96 15.71 -23.79
N GLY A 253 10.89 16.48 -23.59
CA GLY A 253 10.98 17.90 -23.23
C GLY A 253 10.94 18.20 -21.74
N PHE A 254 10.61 17.21 -20.88
CA PHE A 254 10.34 17.42 -19.47
C PHE A 254 11.18 16.53 -18.57
N ASP A 255 11.72 17.11 -17.51
CA ASP A 255 12.53 16.41 -16.51
C ASP A 255 11.66 15.69 -15.47
N ASP A 256 10.48 16.24 -15.19
CA ASP A 256 9.47 15.66 -14.31
C ASP A 256 8.09 15.71 -14.97
N VAL A 257 7.36 14.60 -14.92
CA VAL A 257 6.00 14.51 -15.43
C VAL A 257 5.10 13.98 -14.31
N ILE A 258 4.00 14.68 -14.02
CA ILE A 258 2.96 14.17 -13.12
C ILE A 258 1.64 14.08 -13.87
N TYR A 259 1.01 12.92 -13.82
CA TYR A 259 -0.31 12.70 -14.40
C TYR A 259 -1.34 12.35 -13.33
N PHE A 260 -2.28 13.27 -13.13
CA PHE A 260 -3.47 13.09 -12.27
C PHE A 260 -4.62 12.58 -13.14
N GLY A 261 -4.66 11.28 -13.39
CA GLY A 261 -5.68 10.69 -14.24
C GLY A 261 -5.54 9.19 -14.40
N SER A 262 -6.45 8.63 -15.21
CA SER A 262 -6.55 7.18 -15.42
C SER A 262 -6.71 6.76 -16.89
N ASN A 263 -6.53 7.69 -17.84
CA ASN A 263 -6.64 7.37 -19.26
C ASN A 263 -5.35 6.70 -19.77
N PRO A 264 -5.39 5.41 -20.19
CA PRO A 264 -4.20 4.70 -20.65
C PRO A 264 -3.53 5.32 -21.86
N ALA A 265 -4.31 5.86 -22.81
CA ALA A 265 -3.76 6.50 -24.02
C ALA A 265 -2.96 7.78 -23.67
N THR A 266 -3.46 8.58 -22.71
CA THR A 266 -2.71 9.73 -22.18
C THR A 266 -1.41 9.26 -21.52
N ALA A 267 -1.49 8.23 -20.67
CA ALA A 267 -0.32 7.68 -19.98
C ALA A 267 0.75 7.19 -20.98
N GLU A 268 0.33 6.48 -22.02
CA GLU A 268 1.24 6.01 -23.08
C GLU A 268 1.92 7.17 -23.82
N THR A 269 1.18 8.22 -24.17
CA THR A 269 1.70 9.42 -24.83
C THR A 269 2.76 10.12 -23.97
N LEU A 270 2.60 10.13 -22.65
CA LEU A 270 3.50 10.80 -21.70
C LEU A 270 4.91 10.18 -21.66
N PHE A 271 5.07 8.90 -21.95
CA PHE A 271 6.39 8.29 -22.04
C PHE A 271 7.28 8.95 -23.13
N GLY A 272 6.66 9.44 -24.20
CA GLY A 272 7.39 10.18 -25.25
C GLY A 272 7.75 11.62 -24.88
N LYS A 273 7.23 12.15 -23.77
CA LYS A 273 7.45 13.54 -23.34
C LYS A 273 8.55 13.69 -22.30
N ILE A 274 8.93 12.59 -21.63
CA ILE A 274 9.95 12.61 -20.58
C ILE A 274 11.35 12.67 -21.15
N ALA A 275 12.21 13.51 -20.58
CA ALA A 275 13.61 13.62 -20.93
C ALA A 275 14.42 12.40 -20.43
N ALA A 276 15.63 12.22 -20.96
CA ALA A 276 16.57 11.23 -20.43
C ALA A 276 16.82 11.51 -18.93
N ASN A 277 16.74 10.46 -18.09
CA ASN A 277 16.84 10.54 -16.63
C ASN A 277 15.73 11.39 -15.97
N GLY A 278 14.62 11.60 -16.68
CA GLY A 278 13.42 12.22 -16.13
C GLY A 278 12.60 11.24 -15.29
N LEU A 279 11.71 11.77 -14.46
CA LEU A 279 10.78 10.98 -13.65
C LEU A 279 9.35 11.19 -14.16
N ILE A 280 8.56 10.13 -14.15
CA ILE A 280 7.13 10.20 -14.37
C ILE A 280 6.37 9.61 -13.17
N LEU A 281 5.44 10.36 -12.63
CA LEU A 281 4.58 9.97 -11.53
C LEU A 281 3.14 9.87 -12.03
N PHE A 282 2.54 8.69 -11.89
CA PHE A 282 1.13 8.45 -12.16
C PHE A 282 0.34 8.50 -10.85
N VAL A 283 -0.50 9.53 -10.72
CA VAL A 283 -1.43 9.69 -9.60
C VAL A 283 -2.81 9.29 -10.09
N GLN A 284 -3.19 8.03 -9.87
CA GLN A 284 -4.51 7.57 -10.25
C GLN A 284 -5.56 8.11 -9.28
N GLY A 285 -6.36 9.04 -9.74
CA GLY A 285 -7.63 9.38 -9.09
C GLY A 285 -8.59 8.19 -9.23
N GLY A 286 -9.17 7.70 -8.14
CA GLY A 286 -10.21 6.69 -8.23
C GLY A 286 -11.38 7.24 -9.05
N ASN A 287 -11.84 6.48 -10.05
CA ASN A 287 -13.13 6.75 -10.66
C ASN A 287 -14.19 6.67 -9.55
N ARG A 288 -14.82 7.79 -9.24
CA ARG A 288 -16.01 7.86 -8.40
C ARG A 288 -17.20 7.24 -9.13
#